data_d97ece307c8dabd8b83830b1b27f6be9
#
_entry.id   d97ece307c8dabd8b83830b1b27f6be9
#
_cell.length_a   1.000
_cell.length_b   1.000
_cell.length_c   1.000
_cell.angle_alpha   90.00
_cell.angle_beta   90.00
_cell.angle_gamma   90.00
#
_symmetry.space_group_name_H-M   'P 1'
#
loop_
_entity.id
_entity.type
_entity.pdbx_description
1 polymer ?
#
loop_
_entity_poly.entity_id
_entity_poly.type
_entity_poly.pdbx_seq_one_letter_code
_entity_poly.pdbx_strand_id
1 'polypeptide(L)'
;MDLDDALAKLVAHSGDRLLRVAYQLTHDRVAAQDLVQDALLRVYRSMRRRGLPPGDWYAYLRRAVINEYLRGRRLRSSGEVVTDRMPEQPVAGSPEDQIADRAQLWVALGALSARQRAALVLRYYEDLPDHQIAALLGCREASVRSLASRGLAVLRQLAVPAGIGKEDQR
;
A
#
# COMPACT_ATOMS: atom_id res chain seq x y z
N MET A 1 12.41 2.73 30.54
CA MET A 1 11.95 1.77 29.52
C MET A 1 12.99 1.78 28.43
N ASP A 2 13.63 0.65 28.23
CA ASP A 2 14.64 0.51 27.19
C ASP A 2 13.98 0.70 25.80
N LEU A 3 14.74 1.31 24.87
CA LEU A 3 14.25 1.57 23.51
C LEU A 3 13.86 0.28 22.78
N ASP A 4 14.61 -0.78 23.03
CA ASP A 4 14.38 -2.09 22.43
C ASP A 4 13.07 -2.71 22.94
N ASP A 5 12.80 -2.58 24.25
CA ASP A 5 11.53 -3.02 24.86
C ASP A 5 10.34 -2.22 24.31
N ALA A 6 10.49 -0.91 24.13
CA ALA A 6 9.45 -0.07 23.58
C ALA A 6 9.13 -0.46 22.13
N LEU A 7 10.14 -0.68 21.31
CA LEU A 7 9.96 -1.11 19.92
C LEU A 7 9.36 -2.52 19.84
N ALA A 8 9.82 -3.46 20.68
CA ALA A 8 9.28 -4.81 20.72
C ALA A 8 7.77 -4.82 21.05
N LYS A 9 7.35 -4.03 22.04
CA LYS A 9 5.93 -3.85 22.39
C LYS A 9 5.13 -3.23 21.24
N LEU A 10 5.69 -2.26 20.55
CA LEU A 10 5.07 -1.61 19.41
C LEU A 10 4.86 -2.59 18.24
N VAL A 11 5.89 -3.38 17.93
CA VAL A 11 5.81 -4.40 16.89
C VAL A 11 4.81 -5.48 17.26
N ALA A 12 4.80 -5.95 18.51
CA ALA A 12 3.85 -6.94 18.99
C ALA A 12 2.39 -6.45 18.90
N HIS A 13 2.16 -5.15 19.16
CA HIS A 13 0.81 -4.57 19.11
C HIS A 13 0.35 -4.19 17.71
N SER A 14 1.24 -3.70 16.87
CA SER A 14 0.90 -3.07 15.58
C SER A 14 1.44 -3.81 14.35
N GLY A 15 2.31 -4.80 14.55
CA GLY A 15 3.03 -5.46 13.45
C GLY A 15 2.12 -6.13 12.43
N ASP A 16 1.12 -6.87 12.89
CA ASP A 16 0.16 -7.53 11.99
C ASP A 16 -0.66 -6.54 11.16
N ARG A 17 -1.06 -5.42 11.76
CA ARG A 17 -1.80 -4.38 11.06
C ARG A 17 -0.92 -3.68 10.03
N LEU A 18 0.33 -3.37 10.36
CA LEU A 18 1.30 -2.79 9.43
C LEU A 18 1.60 -3.74 8.27
N LEU A 19 1.73 -5.03 8.55
CA LEU A 19 1.96 -6.04 7.52
C LEU A 19 0.78 -6.13 6.55
N ARG A 20 -0.45 -6.06 7.05
CA ARG A 20 -1.64 -6.01 6.18
C ARG A 20 -1.65 -4.77 5.29
N VAL A 21 -1.33 -3.58 5.84
CA VAL A 21 -1.21 -2.35 5.04
C VAL A 21 -0.12 -2.50 3.98
N ALA A 22 1.05 -3.00 4.35
CA ALA A 22 2.15 -3.25 3.42
C ALA A 22 1.76 -4.25 2.31
N TYR A 23 0.98 -5.27 2.65
CA TYR A 23 0.46 -6.23 1.68
C TYR A 23 -0.53 -5.57 0.70
N GLN A 24 -1.41 -4.68 1.17
CA GLN A 24 -2.29 -3.91 0.28
C GLN A 24 -1.51 -3.01 -0.70
N LEU A 25 -0.34 -2.55 -0.29
CA LEU A 25 0.51 -1.71 -1.13
C LEU A 25 1.33 -2.52 -2.15
N THR A 26 1.84 -3.67 -1.75
CA THR A 26 2.80 -4.46 -2.55
C THR A 26 2.16 -5.61 -3.31
N HIS A 27 1.05 -6.15 -2.80
CA HIS A 27 0.41 -7.39 -3.25
C HIS A 27 1.35 -8.62 -3.31
N ASP A 28 2.41 -8.59 -2.51
CA ASP A 28 3.41 -9.65 -2.39
C ASP A 28 3.79 -9.80 -0.92
N ARG A 29 3.71 -11.01 -0.38
CA ARG A 29 3.98 -11.26 1.05
C ARG A 29 5.43 -10.96 1.43
N VAL A 30 6.37 -11.37 0.58
CA VAL A 30 7.80 -11.14 0.84
C VAL A 30 8.12 -9.67 0.74
N ALA A 31 7.64 -8.98 -0.29
CA ALA A 31 7.81 -7.55 -0.44
C ALA A 31 7.14 -6.76 0.70
N ALA A 32 6.00 -7.21 1.20
CA ALA A 32 5.34 -6.59 2.36
C ALA A 32 6.17 -6.74 3.64
N GLN A 33 6.73 -7.92 3.89
CA GLN A 33 7.61 -8.17 5.03
C GLN A 33 8.88 -7.31 4.95
N ASP A 34 9.54 -7.27 3.80
CA ASP A 34 10.73 -6.44 3.56
C ASP A 34 10.42 -4.96 3.79
N LEU A 35 9.28 -4.49 3.26
CA LEU A 35 8.83 -3.11 3.43
C LEU A 35 8.64 -2.72 4.90
N VAL A 36 7.99 -3.59 5.67
CA VAL A 36 7.80 -3.35 7.12
C VAL A 36 9.14 -3.38 7.85
N GLN A 37 10.03 -4.34 7.55
CA GLN A 37 11.35 -4.42 8.17
C GLN A 37 12.18 -3.16 7.89
N ASP A 38 12.23 -2.69 6.65
CA ASP A 38 12.96 -1.48 6.26
C ASP A 38 12.41 -0.24 6.98
N ALA A 39 11.09 -0.13 7.07
CA ALA A 39 10.44 0.95 7.79
C ALA A 39 10.79 0.91 9.29
N LEU A 40 10.73 -0.26 9.93
CA LEU A 40 11.08 -0.44 11.34
C LEU A 40 12.56 -0.12 11.62
N LEU A 41 13.48 -0.54 10.74
CA LEU A 41 14.91 -0.21 10.87
C LEU A 41 15.16 1.31 10.80
N ARG A 42 14.44 2.02 9.92
CA ARG A 42 14.52 3.48 9.86
C ARG A 42 14.00 4.14 11.11
N VAL A 43 12.85 3.67 11.58
CA VAL A 43 12.25 4.15 12.83
C VAL A 43 13.21 3.93 13.99
N TYR A 44 13.75 2.74 14.16
CA TYR A 44 14.72 2.41 15.20
C TYR A 44 15.95 3.34 15.17
N ARG A 45 16.55 3.54 13.99
CA ARG A 45 17.68 4.45 13.82
C ARG A 45 17.31 5.91 14.16
N SER A 46 16.10 6.33 13.82
CA SER A 46 15.61 7.66 14.16
C SER A 46 15.41 7.83 15.67
N MET A 47 14.79 6.83 16.30
CA MET A 47 14.52 6.81 17.74
C MET A 47 15.84 6.81 18.57
N ARG A 48 16.85 6.09 18.11
CA ARG A 48 18.18 6.12 18.75
C ARG A 48 18.84 7.50 18.75
N ARG A 49 18.55 8.32 17.75
CA ARG A 49 19.12 9.68 17.62
C ARG A 49 18.29 10.75 18.29
N ARG A 50 16.95 10.63 18.26
CA ARG A 50 16.01 11.70 18.62
C ARG A 50 15.13 11.37 19.81
N GLY A 51 15.21 10.14 20.31
CA GLY A 51 14.28 9.62 21.32
C GLY A 51 12.95 9.19 20.73
N LEU A 52 12.09 8.73 21.63
CA LEU A 52 10.74 8.26 21.30
C LEU A 52 9.85 9.44 20.87
N PRO A 53 9.22 9.40 19.69
CA PRO A 53 8.26 10.45 19.31
C PRO A 53 7.02 10.39 20.21
N PRO A 54 6.46 11.53 20.59
CA PRO A 54 5.20 11.58 21.32
C PRO A 54 4.01 11.24 20.41
N GLY A 55 2.94 10.68 20.97
CA GLY A 55 1.67 10.50 20.30
C GLY A 55 1.35 9.10 19.81
N ASP A 56 0.56 9.01 18.74
CA ASP A 56 0.08 7.76 18.17
C ASP A 56 1.20 7.00 17.43
N TRP A 57 1.64 5.93 18.05
CA TRP A 57 2.72 5.06 17.56
C TRP A 57 2.36 4.34 16.26
N TYR A 58 1.11 3.89 16.15
CA TYR A 58 0.66 3.24 14.94
C TYR A 58 0.69 4.21 13.75
N ALA A 59 0.19 5.43 13.94
CA ALA A 59 0.26 6.47 12.91
C ALA A 59 1.70 6.79 12.50
N TYR A 60 2.63 6.81 13.47
CA TYR A 60 4.05 7.03 13.20
C TYR A 60 4.68 5.89 12.38
N LEU A 61 4.43 4.65 12.76
CA LEU A 61 4.92 3.47 12.04
C LEU A 61 4.29 3.34 10.65
N ARG A 62 2.97 3.58 10.53
CA ARG A 62 2.29 3.62 9.24
C ARG A 62 2.90 4.66 8.31
N ARG A 63 3.21 5.86 8.82
CA ARG A 63 3.90 6.89 8.04
C ARG A 63 5.25 6.39 7.53
N ALA A 64 6.03 5.70 8.35
CA ALA A 64 7.31 5.12 7.95
C ALA A 64 7.13 4.10 6.82
N VAL A 65 6.14 3.21 6.91
CA VAL A 65 5.82 2.22 5.87
C VAL A 65 5.44 2.89 4.54
N ILE A 66 4.56 3.90 4.59
CA ILE A 66 4.16 4.65 3.38
C ILE A 66 5.36 5.36 2.75
N ASN A 67 6.19 6.02 3.55
CA ASN A 67 7.37 6.71 3.05
C ASN A 67 8.37 5.75 2.41
N GLU A 68 8.60 4.59 3.02
CA GLU A 68 9.49 3.57 2.50
C GLU A 68 8.96 2.97 1.19
N TYR A 69 7.66 2.70 1.11
CA TYR A 69 7.01 2.24 -0.11
C TYR A 69 7.17 3.21 -1.27
N LEU A 70 6.88 4.49 -1.05
CA LEU A 70 7.01 5.53 -2.08
C LEU A 70 8.47 5.75 -2.50
N ARG A 71 9.41 5.64 -1.56
CA ARG A 71 10.85 5.73 -1.84
C ARG A 71 11.32 4.57 -2.70
N GLY A 72 10.97 3.36 -2.35
CA GLY A 72 11.35 2.16 -3.11
C GLY A 72 10.81 2.18 -4.53
N ARG A 73 9.60 2.68 -4.74
CA ARG A 73 9.01 2.82 -6.07
C ARG A 73 9.68 3.90 -6.92
N ARG A 74 10.13 4.99 -6.31
CA ARG A 74 10.91 6.03 -7.01
C ARG A 74 12.25 5.49 -7.51
N LEU A 75 12.96 4.73 -6.70
CA LEU A 75 14.24 4.13 -7.08
C LEU A 75 14.08 3.15 -8.24
N ARG A 76 13.03 2.34 -8.24
CA ARG A 76 12.73 1.41 -9.35
C ARG A 76 12.36 2.14 -10.66
N SER A 77 11.65 3.26 -10.58
CA SER A 77 11.30 4.05 -11.77
C SER A 77 12.49 4.81 -12.38
N SER A 78 13.56 5.04 -11.62
CA SER A 78 14.77 5.69 -12.08
C SER A 78 15.82 4.72 -12.69
N GLY A 79 15.48 3.46 -12.93
CA GLY A 79 16.30 2.50 -13.68
C GLY A 79 17.29 1.67 -12.85
N GLU A 80 17.25 1.73 -11.53
CA GLU A 80 18.02 0.82 -10.69
C GLU A 80 17.24 -0.45 -10.37
N VAL A 81 17.64 -1.54 -11.06
CA VAL A 81 17.31 -2.95 -10.83
C VAL A 81 15.82 -3.27 -10.67
N VAL A 82 15.21 -3.59 -11.79
CA VAL A 82 13.96 -4.37 -11.87
C VAL A 82 14.26 -5.78 -11.33
N THR A 83 13.96 -6.04 -10.10
CA THR A 83 13.71 -7.43 -9.69
C THR A 83 12.32 -7.76 -10.22
N ASP A 84 12.29 -8.48 -11.32
CA ASP A 84 11.09 -9.04 -11.95
C ASP A 84 10.53 -10.14 -11.03
N ARG A 85 9.95 -9.74 -9.91
CA ARG A 85 9.11 -10.62 -9.10
C ARG A 85 7.69 -10.43 -9.59
N MET A 86 7.28 -11.36 -10.42
CA MET A 86 5.88 -11.59 -10.72
C MET A 86 5.12 -11.73 -9.38
N PRO A 87 4.04 -10.97 -9.15
CA PRO A 87 3.27 -11.09 -7.91
C PRO A 87 2.85 -12.54 -7.70
N GLU A 88 3.12 -13.09 -6.52
CA GLU A 88 2.61 -14.42 -6.17
C GLU A 88 1.08 -14.39 -6.26
N GLN A 89 0.53 -15.24 -7.13
CA GLN A 89 -0.91 -15.44 -7.19
C GLN A 89 -1.39 -16.01 -5.85
N PRO A 90 -2.49 -15.51 -5.29
CA PRO A 90 -3.03 -16.07 -4.06
C PRO A 90 -3.36 -17.55 -4.28
N VAL A 91 -2.82 -18.40 -3.39
CA VAL A 91 -3.09 -19.83 -3.37
C VAL A 91 -4.59 -20.07 -3.26
N ALA A 92 -5.11 -20.82 -4.21
CA ALA A 92 -6.52 -21.04 -4.43
C ALA A 92 -7.25 -21.77 -3.30
N GLY A 93 -8.46 -21.33 -3.09
CA GLY A 93 -9.50 -22.00 -2.34
C GLY A 93 -10.85 -21.41 -2.72
N SER A 94 -11.20 -21.43 -4.03
CA SER A 94 -12.53 -20.95 -4.45
C SER A 94 -12.84 -21.34 -5.90
N PRO A 95 -14.15 -21.48 -6.27
CA PRO A 95 -14.60 -21.85 -7.60
C PRO A 95 -14.03 -20.96 -8.71
N GLU A 96 -13.96 -21.51 -9.92
CA GLU A 96 -13.27 -20.94 -11.09
C GLU A 96 -13.64 -19.49 -11.44
N ASP A 97 -14.87 -19.03 -11.20
CA ASP A 97 -15.30 -17.67 -11.48
C ASP A 97 -14.66 -16.63 -10.52
N GLN A 98 -14.44 -16.98 -9.26
CA GLN A 98 -13.77 -16.12 -8.29
C GLN A 98 -12.27 -15.99 -8.56
N ILE A 99 -11.66 -16.96 -9.23
CA ILE A 99 -10.24 -16.94 -9.60
C ILE A 99 -10.02 -15.94 -10.74
N ALA A 100 -10.90 -15.92 -11.73
CA ALA A 100 -10.82 -14.98 -12.85
C ALA A 100 -11.01 -13.52 -12.39
N ASP A 101 -11.99 -13.25 -11.52
CA ASP A 101 -12.23 -11.91 -10.97
C ASP A 101 -11.04 -11.42 -10.11
N ARG A 102 -10.43 -12.32 -9.34
CA ARG A 102 -9.24 -12.00 -8.55
C ARG A 102 -8.03 -11.72 -9.43
N ALA A 103 -7.81 -12.49 -10.49
CA ALA A 103 -6.71 -12.27 -11.43
C ALA A 103 -6.87 -10.92 -12.15
N GLN A 104 -8.07 -10.54 -12.55
CA GLN A 104 -8.35 -9.24 -13.16
C GLN A 104 -8.12 -8.09 -12.18
N LEU A 105 -8.59 -8.21 -10.95
CA LEU A 105 -8.34 -7.23 -9.90
C LEU A 105 -6.83 -7.09 -9.62
N TRP A 106 -6.09 -8.19 -9.64
CA TRP A 106 -4.66 -8.19 -9.44
C TRP A 106 -3.90 -7.41 -10.53
N VAL A 107 -4.27 -7.64 -11.79
CA VAL A 107 -3.74 -6.89 -12.94
C VAL A 107 -4.11 -5.41 -12.83
N ALA A 108 -5.35 -5.10 -12.46
CA ALA A 108 -5.83 -3.74 -12.29
C ALA A 108 -5.04 -2.99 -11.19
N LEU A 109 -4.79 -3.63 -10.07
CA LEU A 109 -4.00 -3.08 -8.99
C LEU A 109 -2.53 -2.86 -9.41
N GLY A 110 -2.00 -3.73 -10.27
CA GLY A 110 -0.66 -3.56 -10.86
C GLY A 110 -0.53 -2.35 -11.78
N ALA A 111 -1.63 -1.93 -12.41
CA ALA A 111 -1.67 -0.77 -13.29
C ALA A 111 -1.72 0.58 -12.55
N LEU A 112 -2.01 0.59 -11.24
CA LEU A 112 -2.00 1.80 -10.42
C LEU A 112 -0.58 2.33 -10.23
N SER A 113 -0.42 3.67 -10.29
CA SER A 113 0.81 4.29 -9.82
C SER A 113 0.96 4.07 -8.30
N ALA A 114 2.20 4.15 -7.80
CA ALA A 114 2.46 4.01 -6.37
C ALA A 114 1.65 4.99 -5.52
N ARG A 115 1.51 6.22 -5.98
CA ARG A 115 0.75 7.27 -5.27
C ARG A 115 -0.76 7.04 -5.34
N GLN A 116 -1.29 6.57 -6.48
CA GLN A 116 -2.70 6.18 -6.60
C GLN A 116 -3.03 5.03 -5.65
N ARG A 117 -2.20 3.99 -5.63
CA ARG A 117 -2.38 2.86 -4.74
C ARG A 117 -2.32 3.27 -3.27
N ALA A 118 -1.32 4.07 -2.88
CA ALA A 118 -1.21 4.59 -1.52
C ALA A 118 -2.44 5.42 -1.12
N ALA A 119 -2.93 6.30 -1.99
CA ALA A 119 -4.13 7.09 -1.73
C ALA A 119 -5.36 6.21 -1.51
N LEU A 120 -5.57 5.18 -2.33
CA LEU A 120 -6.69 4.25 -2.20
C LEU A 120 -6.59 3.39 -0.95
N VAL A 121 -5.41 2.85 -0.63
CA VAL A 121 -5.18 2.05 0.59
C VAL A 121 -5.43 2.90 1.83
N LEU A 122 -4.90 4.11 1.88
CA LEU A 122 -5.08 5.00 3.03
C LEU A 122 -6.53 5.44 3.21
N ARG A 123 -7.26 5.67 2.11
CA ARG A 123 -8.65 6.12 2.15
C ARG A 123 -9.63 5.01 2.49
N TYR A 124 -9.52 3.86 1.82
CA TYR A 124 -10.53 2.78 1.89
C TYR A 124 -10.15 1.65 2.83
N TYR A 125 -8.87 1.38 3.03
CA TYR A 125 -8.42 0.33 3.94
C TYR A 125 -8.11 0.88 5.35
N GLU A 126 -7.43 2.03 5.44
CA GLU A 126 -7.11 2.70 6.71
C GLU A 126 -8.16 3.72 7.14
N ASP A 127 -9.15 3.99 6.30
CA ASP A 127 -10.27 4.91 6.57
C ASP A 127 -9.84 6.31 7.03
N LEU A 128 -8.80 6.84 6.38
CA LEU A 128 -8.26 8.16 6.69
C LEU A 128 -8.96 9.26 5.90
N PRO A 129 -9.18 10.43 6.52
CA PRO A 129 -9.66 11.61 5.83
C PRO A 129 -8.58 12.22 4.91
N ASP A 130 -9.01 12.93 3.87
CA ASP A 130 -8.11 13.49 2.83
C ASP A 130 -6.98 14.35 3.38
N HIS A 131 -7.22 15.13 4.44
CA HIS A 131 -6.18 15.98 5.03
C HIS A 131 -5.04 15.16 5.68
N GLN A 132 -5.34 14.02 6.27
CA GLN A 132 -4.32 13.11 6.83
C GLN A 132 -3.56 12.39 5.71
N ILE A 133 -4.25 11.96 4.66
CA ILE A 133 -3.63 11.34 3.48
C ILE A 133 -2.71 12.36 2.80
N ALA A 134 -3.15 13.59 2.63
CA ALA A 134 -2.36 14.68 2.06
C ALA A 134 -1.05 14.91 2.84
N ALA A 135 -1.12 14.91 4.17
CA ALA A 135 0.05 15.02 5.04
C ALA A 135 1.02 13.83 4.88
N LEU A 136 0.49 12.60 4.74
CA LEU A 136 1.29 11.39 4.51
C LEU A 136 1.96 11.37 3.14
N LEU A 137 1.24 11.77 2.10
CA LEU A 137 1.74 11.78 0.72
C LEU A 137 2.52 13.05 0.35
N GLY A 138 2.59 14.04 1.24
CA GLY A 138 3.26 15.31 0.98
C GLY A 138 2.64 16.09 -0.19
N CYS A 139 1.31 16.15 -0.25
CA CYS A 139 0.57 16.83 -1.32
C CYS A 139 -0.66 17.58 -0.77
N ARG A 140 -1.40 18.26 -1.64
CA ARG A 140 -2.65 18.94 -1.29
C ARG A 140 -3.81 17.94 -1.24
N GLU A 141 -4.85 18.25 -0.47
CA GLU A 141 -6.08 17.43 -0.42
C GLU A 141 -6.74 17.26 -1.80
N ALA A 142 -6.72 18.29 -2.63
CA ALA A 142 -7.20 18.22 -4.00
C ALA A 142 -6.43 17.17 -4.84
N SER A 143 -5.12 17.03 -4.58
CA SER A 143 -4.30 15.99 -5.22
C SER A 143 -4.66 14.59 -4.73
N VAL A 144 -5.00 14.44 -3.46
CA VAL A 144 -5.50 13.15 -2.91
C VAL A 144 -6.79 12.74 -3.60
N ARG A 145 -7.76 13.65 -3.73
CA ARG A 145 -9.01 13.38 -4.46
C ARG A 145 -8.77 12.99 -5.91
N SER A 146 -7.87 13.69 -6.57
CA SER A 146 -7.47 13.38 -7.96
C SER A 146 -6.80 12.01 -8.08
N LEU A 147 -5.87 11.67 -7.18
CA LEU A 147 -5.20 10.36 -7.15
C LEU A 147 -6.21 9.23 -6.93
N ALA A 148 -7.11 9.37 -5.97
CA ALA A 148 -8.15 8.39 -5.67
C ALA A 148 -9.13 8.23 -6.84
N SER A 149 -9.60 9.33 -7.43
CA SER A 149 -10.52 9.31 -8.59
C SER A 149 -9.90 8.61 -9.79
N ARG A 150 -8.66 8.96 -10.16
CA ARG A 150 -7.95 8.30 -11.27
C ARG A 150 -7.64 6.84 -10.99
N GLY A 151 -7.26 6.50 -9.77
CA GLY A 151 -7.03 5.12 -9.36
C GLY A 151 -8.30 4.28 -9.46
N LEU A 152 -9.44 4.78 -8.99
CA LEU A 152 -10.74 4.12 -9.15
C LEU A 152 -11.15 3.97 -10.62
N ALA A 153 -10.87 4.97 -11.46
CA ALA A 153 -11.14 4.89 -12.89
C ALA A 153 -10.34 3.75 -13.56
N VAL A 154 -9.07 3.61 -13.21
CA VAL A 154 -8.22 2.48 -13.69
C VAL A 154 -8.81 1.15 -13.25
N LEU A 155 -9.19 1.00 -11.99
CA LEU A 155 -9.79 -0.23 -11.47
C LEU A 155 -11.11 -0.56 -12.18
N ARG A 156 -11.97 0.43 -12.43
CA ARG A 156 -13.23 0.24 -13.16
C ARG A 156 -13.03 -0.20 -14.61
N GLN A 157 -12.06 0.39 -15.31
CA GLN A 157 -11.78 0.04 -16.71
C GLN A 157 -11.30 -1.40 -16.84
N LEU A 158 -10.54 -1.90 -15.88
CA LEU A 158 -9.97 -3.24 -15.89
C LEU A 158 -10.88 -4.30 -15.24
N ALA A 159 -11.82 -3.88 -14.40
CA ALA A 159 -12.82 -4.75 -13.77
C ALA A 159 -14.08 -4.99 -14.65
N VAL A 160 -14.27 -4.23 -15.75
CA VAL A 160 -15.34 -4.47 -16.70
C VAL A 160 -14.92 -5.62 -17.62
N PRO A 161 -15.58 -6.79 -17.61
CA PRO A 161 -15.30 -7.83 -18.59
C PRO A 161 -15.56 -7.27 -19.99
N ALA A 162 -14.60 -7.47 -20.89
CA ALA A 162 -14.75 -7.17 -22.29
C ALA A 162 -15.85 -8.07 -22.88
N GLY A 163 -17.13 -7.67 -22.73
CA GLY A 163 -18.23 -8.50 -23.20
C GLY A 163 -19.65 -8.05 -22.91
N ILE A 164 -19.87 -6.95 -22.21
CA ILE A 164 -21.25 -6.43 -22.05
C ILE A 164 -21.32 -5.00 -22.59
N GLY A 165 -21.35 -4.89 -23.87
CA GLY A 165 -21.55 -3.63 -24.53
C GLY A 165 -21.69 -3.77 -26.03
N LYS A 166 -22.78 -4.39 -26.48
CA LYS A 166 -23.49 -4.15 -27.73
C LYS A 166 -24.43 -5.32 -28.08
N GLU A 167 -25.51 -5.39 -27.44
CA GLU A 167 -26.76 -5.92 -28.02
C GLU A 167 -27.88 -5.17 -27.34
N ASP A 168 -28.42 -4.19 -27.98
CA ASP A 168 -29.79 -3.98 -28.33
C ASP A 168 -30.02 -2.53 -28.75
N GLN A 169 -29.96 -2.30 -30.02
CA GLN A 169 -30.74 -1.29 -30.70
C GLN A 169 -31.09 -1.84 -32.06
N ARG A 170 -32.24 -2.56 -32.08
CA ARG A 170 -33.07 -2.66 -33.26
C ARG A 170 -34.51 -2.28 -32.88
#